data_04b2d1204011bc68a54956ad534bc486
#
_entry.id   04b2d1204011bc68a54956ad534bc486
#
_cell.length_a   1.000
_cell.length_b   1.000
_cell.length_c   1.000
_cell.angle_alpha   90.00
_cell.angle_beta   90.00
_cell.angle_gamma   90.00
#
_symmetry.space_group_name_H-M   'P 1'
#
loop_
_entity.id
_entity.type
_entity.pdbx_description
1 polymer ?
#
loop_
_entity_poly.entity_id
_entity_poly.type
_entity_poly.pdbx_seq_one_letter_code
_entity_poly.pdbx_strand_id
1 'polypeptide(L)'
;TSSMATLGFARQAAAQQSFSDYKALVCVCLNGGNDSYNMLVPVDSDQHTEYESIRTDLALEQSSLLTLPGASNDGRSYGLHPNMSETFDLYGDSDIAFIANVGTLIDYVDAAAVEAGARVPLGIGSHNDQIAQWQTARPDKRVPEGWGGRLADLMQGVNADNGISMNISLAGTNAFQSGKRTVEYAINRDDDGARRIWGYEGEWKKTIIDRLFEAEHDHPFRREYKRRLVGAIDTGERFVEAIRNGTPFDTTFSEGDFSAGLRQIARVIAAREQFETSRQTFFINVWGWDHHDEVLDNHVKMLPEISLGLAEFKSALMELGVFDQVSTFTISDFGRTLTTNGKGSDHGWGGHQMVMGGAVRGGQIYGDYPTLSASSPLDVGRGVYIPTTAVDQYFAELALWFGVSQPDLPLVLPNVRRFYSASDTSPPLGFLA
;
A
#
# COMPACT_ATOMS: atom_id res chain seq x y z
N THR A 1 9.44 34.32 -6.87
CA THR A 1 8.44 34.49 -7.97
C THR A 1 8.64 33.48 -9.09
N SER A 2 9.89 33.08 -9.41
CA SER A 2 10.18 32.06 -10.45
C SER A 2 9.67 30.66 -10.10
N SER A 3 9.84 30.21 -8.84
CA SER A 3 9.43 28.87 -8.40
C SER A 3 7.90 28.66 -8.34
N MET A 4 7.12 29.71 -8.09
CA MET A 4 5.65 29.59 -8.11
C MET A 4 5.09 29.50 -9.54
N ALA A 5 5.72 30.17 -10.50
CA ALA A 5 5.34 30.08 -11.91
C ALA A 5 5.65 28.69 -12.47
N THR A 6 6.81 28.11 -12.14
CA THR A 6 7.20 26.76 -12.57
C THR A 6 6.27 25.68 -12.00
N LEU A 7 5.86 25.81 -10.74
CA LEU A 7 4.86 24.94 -10.12
C LEU A 7 3.47 25.07 -10.77
N GLY A 8 3.09 26.25 -11.23
CA GLY A 8 1.84 26.49 -11.96
C GLY A 8 1.84 25.82 -13.33
N PHE A 9 2.94 25.89 -14.08
CA PHE A 9 3.08 25.26 -15.39
C PHE A 9 3.15 23.73 -15.32
N ALA A 10 3.87 23.16 -14.35
CA ALA A 10 3.91 21.72 -14.14
C ALA A 10 2.52 21.17 -13.80
N ARG A 11 1.75 21.86 -12.93
CA ARG A 11 0.37 21.51 -12.62
C ARG A 11 -0.57 21.59 -13.82
N GLN A 12 -0.39 22.56 -14.70
CA GLN A 12 -1.19 22.74 -15.89
C GLN A 12 -0.84 21.71 -16.97
N ALA A 13 0.41 21.29 -17.06
CA ALA A 13 0.85 20.22 -17.96
C ALA A 13 0.33 18.84 -17.51
N ALA A 14 0.37 18.53 -16.22
CA ALA A 14 -0.19 17.27 -15.68
C ALA A 14 -1.72 17.23 -15.81
N ALA A 15 -2.42 18.35 -15.60
CA ALA A 15 -3.88 18.45 -15.77
C ALA A 15 -4.35 18.33 -17.23
N GLN A 16 -3.44 18.41 -18.22
CA GLN A 16 -3.72 18.19 -19.64
C GLN A 16 -3.32 16.78 -20.11
N GLN A 17 -2.74 15.94 -19.23
CA GLN A 17 -2.35 14.60 -19.58
C GLN A 17 -3.60 13.70 -19.57
N SER A 18 -4.13 13.38 -20.74
CA SER A 18 -5.15 12.33 -20.89
C SER A 18 -4.45 10.99 -21.04
N PHE A 19 -4.81 10.04 -20.20
CA PHE A 19 -4.35 8.66 -20.34
C PHE A 19 -5.37 7.87 -21.14
N SER A 20 -4.90 7.12 -22.14
CA SER A 20 -5.73 6.21 -22.93
C SER A 20 -5.83 4.81 -22.29
N ASP A 21 -5.02 4.55 -21.29
CA ASP A 21 -4.96 3.32 -20.52
C ASP A 21 -5.55 3.49 -19.11
N TYR A 22 -6.01 2.40 -18.53
CA TYR A 22 -6.41 2.34 -17.13
C TYR A 22 -5.22 1.89 -16.28
N LYS A 23 -5.02 2.47 -15.11
CA LYS A 23 -4.11 1.95 -14.08
C LYS A 23 -4.66 2.14 -12.67
N ALA A 24 -4.46 1.13 -11.83
CA ALA A 24 -4.83 1.18 -10.42
C ALA A 24 -3.66 0.78 -9.51
N LEU A 25 -3.56 1.48 -8.38
CA LEU A 25 -2.68 1.14 -7.26
C LEU A 25 -3.54 0.64 -6.09
N VAL A 26 -3.28 -0.56 -5.60
CA VAL A 26 -3.96 -1.13 -4.43
C VAL A 26 -2.96 -1.23 -3.28
N CYS A 27 -3.10 -0.37 -2.30
CA CYS A 27 -2.27 -0.35 -1.10
C CYS A 27 -2.89 -1.25 -0.02
N VAL A 28 -2.20 -2.32 0.34
CA VAL A 28 -2.54 -3.23 1.44
C VAL A 28 -1.67 -2.87 2.64
N CYS A 29 -2.28 -2.31 3.68
CA CYS A 29 -1.58 -1.92 4.90
C CYS A 29 -1.68 -3.04 5.95
N LEU A 30 -0.56 -3.72 6.21
CA LEU A 30 -0.41 -4.71 7.28
C LEU A 30 -0.13 -3.96 8.60
N ASN A 31 -1.19 -3.46 9.22
CA ASN A 31 -1.12 -2.52 10.34
C ASN A 31 -0.74 -3.21 11.65
N GLY A 32 0.33 -2.73 12.27
CA GLY A 32 0.90 -3.24 13.51
C GLY A 32 2.37 -3.66 13.42
N GLY A 33 2.96 -3.67 12.23
CA GLY A 33 4.35 -4.10 12.02
C GLY A 33 4.45 -5.61 11.76
N ASN A 34 4.31 -6.00 10.50
CA ASN A 34 4.47 -7.39 10.09
C ASN A 34 5.90 -7.89 10.36
N ASP A 35 6.03 -9.04 11.02
CA ASP A 35 7.32 -9.74 11.19
C ASP A 35 7.72 -10.42 9.88
N SER A 36 8.13 -9.62 8.91
CA SER A 36 8.44 -10.05 7.56
C SER A 36 9.70 -10.92 7.45
N TYR A 37 10.53 -10.96 8.49
CA TYR A 37 11.67 -11.88 8.57
C TYR A 37 11.27 -13.34 8.83
N ASN A 38 10.01 -13.59 9.22
CA ASN A 38 9.39 -14.92 9.20
C ASN A 38 8.45 -15.13 8.00
N MET A 39 8.27 -14.11 7.15
CA MET A 39 7.55 -14.23 5.89
C MET A 39 8.47 -14.65 4.74
N LEU A 40 9.65 -14.03 4.63
CA LEU A 40 10.70 -14.32 3.64
C LEU A 40 12.02 -14.62 4.37
N VAL A 41 12.49 -15.85 4.28
CA VAL A 41 13.57 -16.40 5.09
C VAL A 41 14.69 -16.93 4.19
N PRO A 42 15.97 -16.68 4.46
CA PRO A 42 17.07 -17.30 3.71
C PRO A 42 17.12 -18.80 3.93
N VAL A 43 17.38 -19.59 2.88
CA VAL A 43 17.44 -21.07 2.95
C VAL A 43 18.82 -21.64 2.65
N ASP A 44 19.80 -20.84 2.25
CA ASP A 44 21.20 -21.29 2.16
C ASP A 44 21.73 -21.59 3.55
N SER A 45 22.41 -22.74 3.72
CA SER A 45 22.79 -23.30 5.04
C SER A 45 23.44 -22.32 6.00
N ASP A 46 24.41 -21.53 5.51
CA ASP A 46 25.14 -20.59 6.36
C ASP A 46 24.25 -19.44 6.84
N GLN A 47 23.40 -18.95 5.95
CA GLN A 47 22.51 -17.81 6.22
C GLN A 47 21.28 -18.21 7.02
N HIS A 48 20.76 -19.43 6.81
CA HIS A 48 19.72 -19.98 7.66
C HIS A 48 20.25 -20.21 9.08
N THR A 49 21.48 -20.65 9.23
CA THR A 49 22.13 -20.79 10.56
C THR A 49 22.26 -19.42 11.26
N GLU A 50 22.62 -18.35 10.53
CA GLU A 50 22.62 -16.99 11.08
C GLU A 50 21.21 -16.54 11.49
N TYR A 51 20.20 -16.79 10.65
CA TYR A 51 18.79 -16.53 10.95
C TYR A 51 18.35 -17.28 12.22
N GLU A 52 18.60 -18.60 12.33
CA GLU A 52 18.29 -19.38 13.52
C GLU A 52 18.97 -18.85 14.77
N SER A 53 20.24 -18.47 14.64
CA SER A 53 21.04 -17.96 15.77
C SER A 53 20.48 -16.65 16.35
N ILE A 54 19.94 -15.75 15.50
CA ILE A 54 19.43 -14.46 15.95
C ILE A 54 17.94 -14.52 16.33
N ARG A 55 17.17 -15.36 15.63
CA ARG A 55 15.71 -15.53 15.89
C ARG A 55 15.42 -16.47 17.05
N THR A 56 16.33 -17.39 17.34
CA THR A 56 16.21 -18.40 18.40
C THR A 56 14.87 -19.14 18.37
N ASP A 57 14.01 -18.99 19.36
CA ASP A 57 12.69 -19.61 19.51
C ASP A 57 11.63 -19.12 18.49
N LEU A 58 11.89 -18.05 17.76
CA LEU A 58 11.04 -17.57 16.66
C LEU A 58 11.47 -18.09 15.29
N ALA A 59 12.61 -18.80 15.19
CA ALA A 59 13.10 -19.32 13.92
C ALA A 59 12.17 -20.40 13.36
N LEU A 60 11.94 -20.35 12.06
CA LEU A 60 11.24 -21.38 11.31
C LEU A 60 12.23 -22.46 10.88
N GLU A 61 11.85 -23.72 11.02
CA GLU A 61 12.64 -24.86 10.54
C GLU A 61 12.86 -24.76 9.03
N GLN A 62 14.13 -24.83 8.57
CA GLN A 62 14.48 -24.74 7.15
C GLN A 62 13.67 -25.70 6.27
N SER A 63 13.44 -26.94 6.73
CA SER A 63 12.70 -27.97 6.03
C SER A 63 11.20 -27.68 5.88
N SER A 64 10.67 -26.75 6.64
CA SER A 64 9.25 -26.34 6.56
C SER A 64 9.00 -25.24 5.54
N LEU A 65 10.05 -24.50 5.15
CA LEU A 65 9.94 -23.34 4.25
C LEU A 65 9.58 -23.76 2.83
N LEU A 66 8.75 -22.95 2.18
CA LEU A 66 8.46 -23.09 0.75
C LEU A 66 9.60 -22.45 -0.04
N THR A 67 10.60 -23.26 -0.43
CA THR A 67 11.79 -22.77 -1.13
C THR A 67 11.43 -22.17 -2.49
N LEU A 68 11.69 -20.87 -2.66
CA LEU A 68 11.40 -20.14 -3.88
C LEU A 68 12.25 -20.65 -5.06
N PRO A 69 11.69 -20.72 -6.29
CA PRO A 69 12.45 -21.15 -7.44
C PRO A 69 13.49 -20.09 -7.86
N GLY A 70 14.68 -20.55 -8.23
CA GLY A 70 15.78 -19.69 -8.67
C GLY A 70 16.57 -19.06 -7.51
N ALA A 71 17.72 -18.46 -7.84
CA ALA A 71 18.46 -17.62 -6.94
C ALA A 71 18.02 -16.15 -7.12
N SER A 72 17.99 -15.37 -6.04
CA SER A 72 17.72 -13.94 -6.14
C SER A 72 18.89 -13.19 -6.76
N ASN A 73 18.73 -11.89 -7.03
CA ASN A 73 19.75 -11.04 -7.64
C ASN A 73 21.06 -10.95 -6.81
N ASP A 74 21.00 -11.24 -5.52
CA ASP A 74 22.16 -11.31 -4.63
C ASP A 74 22.83 -12.69 -4.61
N GLY A 75 22.35 -13.64 -5.42
CA GLY A 75 22.85 -15.00 -5.54
C GLY A 75 22.44 -15.93 -4.42
N ARG A 76 21.54 -15.50 -3.53
CA ARG A 76 21.04 -16.27 -2.38
C ARG A 76 19.73 -16.95 -2.70
N SER A 77 19.41 -17.99 -1.94
CA SER A 77 18.13 -18.71 -2.02
C SER A 77 17.27 -18.36 -0.81
N TYR A 78 15.99 -18.23 -1.07
CA TYR A 78 15.00 -17.85 -0.05
C TYR A 78 13.81 -18.80 -0.06
N GLY A 79 13.09 -18.83 1.05
CA GLY A 79 11.84 -19.55 1.18
C GLY A 79 10.77 -18.68 1.84
N LEU A 80 9.53 -19.00 1.57
CA LEU A 80 8.39 -18.37 2.23
C LEU A 80 7.96 -19.16 3.45
N HIS A 81 7.26 -18.48 4.35
CA HIS A 81 6.54 -19.12 5.45
C HIS A 81 5.66 -20.27 4.92
N PRO A 82 5.62 -21.43 5.59
CA PRO A 82 4.93 -22.64 5.09
C PRO A 82 3.44 -22.45 4.78
N ASN A 83 2.81 -21.46 5.39
CA ASN A 83 1.39 -21.14 5.18
C ASN A 83 1.13 -20.07 4.11
N MET A 84 2.04 -19.87 3.18
CA MET A 84 1.90 -18.91 2.05
C MET A 84 1.92 -19.64 0.70
N SER A 85 1.18 -20.75 0.58
CA SER A 85 1.17 -21.61 -0.61
C SER A 85 0.75 -20.85 -1.87
N GLU A 86 -0.28 -20.03 -1.80
CA GLU A 86 -0.77 -19.28 -2.96
C GLU A 86 0.22 -18.17 -3.37
N THR A 87 0.87 -17.51 -2.40
CA THR A 87 1.94 -16.54 -2.69
C THR A 87 3.15 -17.24 -3.31
N PHE A 88 3.47 -18.47 -2.90
CA PHE A 88 4.51 -19.28 -3.51
C PHE A 88 4.19 -19.57 -4.98
N ASP A 89 2.95 -19.94 -5.30
CA ASP A 89 2.51 -20.18 -6.67
C ASP A 89 2.55 -18.88 -7.50
N LEU A 90 2.06 -17.76 -6.94
CA LEU A 90 2.15 -16.43 -7.56
C LEU A 90 3.60 -16.03 -7.89
N TYR A 91 4.55 -16.36 -7.01
CA TYR A 91 5.97 -16.10 -7.25
C TYR A 91 6.50 -16.99 -8.38
N GLY A 92 6.14 -18.26 -8.39
CA GLY A 92 6.49 -19.22 -9.47
C GLY A 92 5.95 -18.80 -10.84
N ASP A 93 4.74 -18.24 -10.87
CA ASP A 93 4.08 -17.68 -12.06
C ASP A 93 4.66 -16.32 -12.51
N SER A 94 5.55 -15.73 -11.72
CA SER A 94 6.11 -14.39 -11.94
C SER A 94 5.08 -13.25 -11.84
N ASP A 95 4.05 -13.41 -11.02
CA ASP A 95 2.99 -12.42 -10.79
C ASP A 95 3.21 -11.55 -9.55
N ILE A 96 4.10 -12.00 -8.65
CA ILE A 96 4.46 -11.29 -7.42
C ILE A 96 5.98 -11.20 -7.28
N ALA A 97 6.46 -10.11 -6.69
CA ALA A 97 7.84 -9.88 -6.30
C ALA A 97 7.92 -9.49 -4.82
N PHE A 98 9.08 -9.69 -4.22
CA PHE A 98 9.39 -9.16 -2.90
C PHE A 98 10.36 -8.00 -3.00
N ILE A 99 10.20 -7.01 -2.13
CA ILE A 99 11.12 -5.90 -1.97
C ILE A 99 11.76 -6.04 -0.59
N ALA A 100 13.06 -6.28 -0.57
CA ALA A 100 13.79 -6.59 0.64
C ALA A 100 14.09 -5.33 1.46
N ASN A 101 13.97 -5.46 2.77
CA ASN A 101 14.40 -4.51 3.79
C ASN A 101 14.05 -3.04 3.46
N VAL A 102 12.77 -2.81 3.17
CA VAL A 102 12.21 -1.48 2.90
C VAL A 102 11.86 -0.79 4.20
N GLY A 103 12.11 0.49 4.27
CA GLY A 103 11.67 1.30 5.40
C GLY A 103 11.86 2.80 5.18
N THR A 104 11.38 3.58 6.12
CA THR A 104 11.49 5.03 6.07
C THR A 104 12.93 5.47 6.36
N LEU A 105 13.49 6.30 5.49
CA LEU A 105 14.85 6.85 5.60
C LEU A 105 14.83 8.36 5.31
N ILE A 106 15.70 9.11 6.00
CA ILE A 106 16.02 10.50 5.63
C ILE A 106 17.17 10.53 4.64
N ASP A 107 18.22 9.78 4.94
CA ASP A 107 19.40 9.51 4.11
C ASP A 107 19.84 8.07 4.37
N TYR A 108 20.70 7.50 3.51
CA TYR A 108 21.36 6.23 3.82
C TYR A 108 22.29 6.38 5.01
N VAL A 109 22.18 5.49 5.96
CA VAL A 109 22.99 5.46 7.20
C VAL A 109 23.33 4.01 7.55
N ASP A 110 24.36 3.83 8.37
CA ASP A 110 24.69 2.58 9.05
C ASP A 110 24.57 2.76 10.58
N ALA A 111 24.73 1.69 11.32
CA ALA A 111 24.62 1.71 12.77
C ALA A 111 25.64 2.66 13.43
N ALA A 112 26.86 2.72 12.93
CA ALA A 112 27.89 3.62 13.44
C ALA A 112 27.53 5.10 13.22
N ALA A 113 26.96 5.43 12.07
CA ALA A 113 26.46 6.79 11.79
C ALA A 113 25.28 7.15 12.70
N VAL A 114 24.37 6.22 12.94
CA VAL A 114 23.23 6.42 13.86
C VAL A 114 23.73 6.66 15.29
N GLU A 115 24.68 5.87 15.77
CA GLU A 115 25.32 6.04 17.08
C GLU A 115 26.03 7.40 17.19
N ALA A 116 26.65 7.85 16.08
CA ALA A 116 27.27 9.17 16.00
C ALA A 116 26.28 10.34 15.87
N GLY A 117 24.96 10.09 15.87
CA GLY A 117 23.91 11.09 15.85
C GLY A 117 23.46 11.51 14.45
N ALA A 118 23.61 10.65 13.44
CA ALA A 118 23.02 10.88 12.12
C ALA A 118 21.49 11.09 12.21
N ARG A 119 20.96 11.85 11.27
CA ARG A 119 19.53 12.10 11.21
C ARG A 119 18.77 10.82 10.81
N VAL A 120 17.86 10.41 11.66
CA VAL A 120 16.97 9.27 11.43
C VAL A 120 15.51 9.73 11.41
N PRO A 121 14.58 8.91 10.89
CA PRO A 121 13.16 9.21 10.93
C PRO A 121 12.64 9.50 12.33
N LEU A 122 11.59 10.31 12.41
CA LEU A 122 10.97 10.64 13.69
C LEU A 122 10.32 9.39 14.31
N GLY A 123 10.58 9.14 15.59
CA GLY A 123 9.86 8.12 16.35
C GLY A 123 10.01 6.71 15.79
N ILE A 124 11.24 6.27 15.47
CA ILE A 124 11.51 4.87 15.11
C ILE A 124 10.95 3.97 16.22
N GLY A 125 10.23 2.90 15.83
CA GLY A 125 9.52 2.02 16.76
C GLY A 125 8.19 2.58 17.30
N SER A 126 7.72 3.73 16.82
CA SER A 126 6.39 4.27 17.12
C SER A 126 5.42 3.95 15.99
N HIS A 127 4.35 3.20 16.25
CA HIS A 127 3.30 2.91 15.27
C HIS A 127 2.78 4.18 14.60
N ASN A 128 2.36 5.16 15.40
CA ASN A 128 1.75 6.38 14.89
C ASN A 128 2.69 7.18 13.98
N ASP A 129 3.98 7.23 14.32
CA ASP A 129 4.94 7.99 13.52
C ASP A 129 5.33 7.21 12.25
N GLN A 130 5.68 5.95 12.37
CA GLN A 130 6.16 5.19 11.22
C GLN A 130 5.07 4.86 10.20
N ILE A 131 3.86 4.47 10.64
CA ILE A 131 2.77 4.29 9.68
C ILE A 131 2.38 5.59 8.98
N ALA A 132 2.42 6.72 9.68
CA ALA A 132 2.22 8.02 9.05
C ALA A 132 3.34 8.35 8.04
N GLN A 133 4.59 7.98 8.33
CA GLN A 133 5.72 8.16 7.40
C GLN A 133 5.60 7.30 6.15
N TRP A 134 5.17 6.05 6.28
CA TRP A 134 4.86 5.19 5.13
C TRP A 134 3.75 5.79 4.27
N GLN A 135 2.69 6.26 4.88
CA GLN A 135 1.57 6.84 4.15
C GLN A 135 1.88 8.22 3.54
N THR A 136 2.78 8.97 4.15
CA THR A 136 3.10 10.33 3.70
C THR A 136 4.42 10.45 2.93
N ALA A 137 5.28 9.43 2.94
CA ALA A 137 6.67 9.52 2.46
C ALA A 137 7.40 10.75 3.03
N ARG A 138 7.18 11.04 4.34
CA ARG A 138 7.79 12.18 5.03
C ARG A 138 8.38 11.73 6.38
N PRO A 139 9.58 11.10 6.36
CA PRO A 139 10.24 10.60 7.55
C PRO A 139 10.76 11.71 8.48
N ASP A 140 10.94 12.93 7.94
CA ASP A 140 11.54 14.07 8.63
C ASP A 140 10.54 14.93 9.41
N LYS A 141 9.24 14.78 9.17
CA LYS A 141 8.19 15.58 9.82
C LYS A 141 6.79 14.99 9.68
N ARG A 142 5.92 15.36 10.62
CA ARG A 142 4.50 15.02 10.57
C ARG A 142 3.77 15.97 9.62
N VAL A 143 3.06 15.42 8.64
CA VAL A 143 2.24 16.16 7.67
C VAL A 143 0.91 15.45 7.49
N PRO A 144 -0.17 16.17 7.18
CA PRO A 144 -1.48 15.55 6.99
C PRO A 144 -1.67 14.94 5.59
N GLU A 145 -0.89 15.40 4.58
CA GLU A 145 -1.06 14.93 3.21
C GLU A 145 -0.23 13.68 2.93
N GLY A 146 -0.87 12.63 2.40
CA GLY A 146 -0.23 11.41 1.94
C GLY A 146 0.31 11.50 0.51
N TRP A 147 1.15 10.54 0.15
CA TRP A 147 1.70 10.51 -1.20
C TRP A 147 0.65 10.14 -2.25
N GLY A 148 -0.33 9.26 -1.95
CA GLY A 148 -1.49 8.98 -2.80
C GLY A 148 -2.41 10.20 -2.96
N GLY A 149 -2.59 10.99 -1.89
CA GLY A 149 -3.33 12.26 -1.95
C GLY A 149 -2.63 13.32 -2.80
N ARG A 150 -1.30 13.46 -2.66
CA ARG A 150 -0.51 14.36 -3.52
C ARG A 150 -0.49 13.90 -4.98
N LEU A 151 -0.47 12.60 -5.22
CA LEU A 151 -0.59 12.01 -6.56
C LEU A 151 -1.94 12.36 -7.19
N ALA A 152 -3.06 12.19 -6.45
CA ALA A 152 -4.38 12.57 -6.93
C ALA A 152 -4.53 14.09 -7.14
N ASP A 153 -3.94 14.92 -6.28
CA ASP A 153 -3.88 16.37 -6.47
C ASP A 153 -3.10 16.78 -7.73
N LEU A 154 -2.04 16.04 -8.07
CA LEU A 154 -1.25 16.26 -9.30
C LEU A 154 -2.04 15.86 -10.55
N MET A 155 -2.84 14.80 -10.46
CA MET A 155 -3.60 14.21 -11.57
C MET A 155 -5.06 14.70 -11.62
N GLN A 156 -5.39 15.85 -11.06
CA GLN A 156 -6.73 16.42 -11.16
C GLN A 156 -7.14 16.59 -12.63
N GLY A 157 -8.35 16.12 -12.98
CA GLY A 157 -8.90 16.21 -14.34
C GLY A 157 -8.52 15.04 -15.26
N VAL A 158 -7.78 14.05 -14.75
CA VAL A 158 -7.50 12.80 -15.49
C VAL A 158 -8.74 11.91 -15.58
N ASN A 159 -9.54 11.85 -14.51
CA ASN A 159 -10.82 11.15 -14.47
C ASN A 159 -11.97 12.13 -14.70
N ALA A 160 -13.14 11.63 -15.09
CA ALA A 160 -14.37 12.43 -15.17
C ALA A 160 -14.74 13.02 -13.80
N ASP A 161 -15.25 14.25 -13.80
CA ASP A 161 -15.77 14.90 -12.60
C ASP A 161 -17.20 14.43 -12.30
N ASN A 162 -17.32 13.23 -11.76
CA ASN A 162 -18.57 12.58 -11.40
C ASN A 162 -18.82 12.55 -9.87
N GLY A 163 -18.00 13.25 -9.10
CA GLY A 163 -18.08 13.32 -7.64
C GLY A 163 -17.42 12.14 -6.91
N ILE A 164 -16.91 11.14 -7.65
CA ILE A 164 -16.18 10.00 -7.08
C ILE A 164 -14.68 10.29 -7.15
N SER A 165 -14.02 10.22 -6.01
CA SER A 165 -12.58 10.45 -5.94
C SER A 165 -11.78 9.37 -6.68
N MET A 166 -10.63 9.75 -7.26
CA MET A 166 -9.61 8.80 -7.68
C MET A 166 -9.18 7.87 -6.53
N ASN A 167 -9.21 8.38 -5.31
CA ASN A 167 -8.78 7.71 -4.09
C ASN A 167 -9.98 7.03 -3.42
N ILE A 168 -10.01 5.70 -3.40
CA ILE A 168 -11.10 4.89 -2.84
C ILE A 168 -10.58 4.12 -1.63
N SER A 169 -11.26 4.24 -0.49
CA SER A 169 -10.83 3.67 0.78
C SER A 169 -11.83 2.70 1.37
N LEU A 170 -11.36 1.50 1.73
CA LEU A 170 -12.09 0.54 2.55
C LEU A 170 -11.81 0.71 4.05
N ALA A 171 -10.85 1.58 4.40
CA ALA A 171 -10.46 1.83 5.78
C ALA A 171 -10.98 3.17 6.34
N GLY A 172 -11.88 3.86 5.62
CA GLY A 172 -12.31 5.20 5.97
C GLY A 172 -11.22 6.24 5.69
N THR A 173 -11.15 7.28 6.51
CA THR A 173 -10.11 8.31 6.37
C THR A 173 -8.74 7.77 6.71
N ASN A 174 -7.77 8.01 5.83
CA ASN A 174 -6.40 7.60 5.99
C ASN A 174 -5.43 8.68 5.48
N ALA A 175 -4.21 8.69 6.00
CA ALA A 175 -3.23 9.70 5.59
C ALA A 175 -2.74 9.48 4.15
N PHE A 176 -2.61 8.22 3.70
CA PHE A 176 -2.11 7.88 2.36
C PHE A 176 -2.87 8.62 1.25
N GLN A 177 -4.20 8.64 1.33
CA GLN A 177 -5.08 9.19 0.29
C GLN A 177 -5.51 10.64 0.53
N SER A 178 -5.15 11.23 1.67
CA SER A 178 -5.45 12.64 1.97
C SER A 178 -4.55 13.59 1.17
N GLY A 179 -5.13 14.43 0.32
CA GLY A 179 -4.47 15.48 -0.42
C GLY A 179 -4.81 16.88 0.11
N LYS A 180 -4.30 17.93 -0.54
CA LYS A 180 -4.71 19.31 -0.25
C LYS A 180 -6.11 19.64 -0.79
N ARG A 181 -6.50 18.98 -1.87
CA ARG A 181 -7.77 19.18 -2.57
C ARG A 181 -8.57 17.89 -2.64
N THR A 182 -7.89 16.78 -2.85
CA THR A 182 -8.48 15.45 -2.97
C THR A 182 -8.61 14.82 -1.60
N VAL A 183 -9.76 14.23 -1.35
CA VAL A 183 -10.04 13.36 -0.21
C VAL A 183 -10.46 12.00 -0.73
N GLU A 184 -10.32 10.99 0.08
CA GLU A 184 -10.75 9.64 -0.26
C GLU A 184 -12.28 9.54 -0.34
N TYR A 185 -12.76 8.66 -1.22
CA TYR A 185 -14.14 8.19 -1.25
C TYR A 185 -14.20 6.89 -0.45
N ALA A 186 -14.79 6.95 0.74
CA ALA A 186 -14.86 5.80 1.64
C ALA A 186 -16.03 4.88 1.26
N ILE A 187 -15.73 3.59 1.10
CA ILE A 187 -16.68 2.53 0.78
C ILE A 187 -16.71 1.45 1.86
N ASN A 188 -17.73 0.60 1.83
CA ASN A 188 -17.82 -0.62 2.64
C ASN A 188 -17.35 -1.83 1.82
N ARG A 189 -16.93 -2.89 2.51
CA ARG A 189 -16.61 -4.18 1.89
C ARG A 189 -17.83 -5.04 1.59
N ASP A 190 -18.97 -4.70 2.19
CA ASP A 190 -20.21 -5.47 2.09
C ASP A 190 -21.18 -4.89 1.07
N ASP A 191 -22.17 -5.66 0.67
CA ASP A 191 -23.27 -5.28 -0.22
C ASP A 191 -22.80 -4.64 -1.54
N ASP A 192 -23.33 -3.45 -1.83
CA ASP A 192 -22.95 -2.64 -3.00
C ASP A 192 -21.81 -1.64 -2.72
N GLY A 193 -21.19 -1.72 -1.54
CA GLY A 193 -20.06 -0.90 -1.14
C GLY A 193 -20.39 0.53 -0.73
N ALA A 194 -21.60 1.01 -0.93
CA ALA A 194 -21.95 2.39 -0.62
C ALA A 194 -22.07 2.63 0.89
N ARG A 195 -21.42 3.68 1.39
CA ARG A 195 -21.68 4.20 2.73
C ARG A 195 -22.89 5.11 2.72
N ARG A 196 -24.02 4.57 3.16
CA ARG A 196 -25.26 5.32 3.21
C ARG A 196 -25.38 6.16 4.49
N ILE A 197 -26.14 7.25 4.38
CA ILE A 197 -26.51 8.05 5.57
C ILE A 197 -27.48 7.21 6.40
N TRP A 198 -27.16 7.04 7.67
CA TRP A 198 -27.98 6.25 8.58
C TRP A 198 -29.44 6.73 8.60
N GLY A 199 -30.36 5.80 8.33
CA GLY A 199 -31.78 6.07 8.31
C GLY A 199 -32.33 6.59 6.97
N TYR A 200 -31.49 6.84 5.94
CA TYR A 200 -31.97 7.26 4.62
C TYR A 200 -32.61 6.11 3.81
N GLU A 201 -32.35 4.87 4.18
CA GLU A 201 -32.85 3.66 3.50
C GLU A 201 -34.36 3.35 3.76
N GLY A 202 -34.95 3.92 4.81
CA GLY A 202 -36.36 3.68 5.14
C GLY A 202 -37.27 4.73 4.48
N GLU A 203 -38.30 4.31 3.73
CA GLU A 203 -39.19 5.23 2.97
C GLU A 203 -39.71 6.43 3.78
N TRP A 204 -40.15 6.21 5.03
CA TRP A 204 -40.65 7.30 5.85
C TRP A 204 -39.54 8.27 6.31
N LYS A 205 -38.36 7.77 6.62
CA LYS A 205 -37.23 8.60 7.01
C LYS A 205 -36.67 9.35 5.81
N LYS A 206 -36.60 8.70 4.65
CA LYS A 206 -36.26 9.33 3.37
C LYS A 206 -37.17 10.51 3.09
N THR A 207 -38.50 10.31 3.20
CA THR A 207 -39.49 11.38 2.98
C THR A 207 -39.28 12.58 3.91
N ILE A 208 -38.91 12.36 5.18
CA ILE A 208 -38.62 13.45 6.13
C ILE A 208 -37.34 14.18 5.74
N ILE A 209 -36.29 13.44 5.41
CA ILE A 209 -34.97 13.99 5.02
C ILE A 209 -35.12 14.78 3.72
N ASP A 210 -35.82 14.25 2.73
CA ASP A 210 -36.09 14.94 1.45
C ASP A 210 -36.82 16.26 1.67
N ARG A 211 -37.86 16.29 2.54
CA ARG A 211 -38.53 17.55 2.92
C ARG A 211 -37.59 18.56 3.62
N LEU A 212 -36.66 18.08 4.43
CA LEU A 212 -35.62 18.96 5.02
C LEU A 212 -34.68 19.50 3.95
N PHE A 213 -34.42 18.74 2.90
CA PHE A 213 -33.61 19.18 1.77
C PHE A 213 -34.35 20.13 0.83
N GLU A 214 -35.68 20.07 0.73
CA GLU A 214 -36.50 21.03 -0.01
C GLU A 214 -36.53 22.42 0.66
N ALA A 215 -36.36 22.46 1.99
CA ALA A 215 -36.38 23.72 2.73
C ALA A 215 -35.24 24.67 2.29
N GLU A 216 -35.61 25.93 2.04
CA GLU A 216 -34.62 26.98 1.81
C GLU A 216 -34.03 27.46 3.12
N HIS A 217 -32.72 27.77 3.09
CA HIS A 217 -31.99 28.23 4.25
C HIS A 217 -31.27 29.56 3.95
N ASP A 218 -31.56 30.59 4.71
CA ASP A 218 -30.87 31.89 4.58
C ASP A 218 -29.43 31.85 5.06
N HIS A 219 -29.10 30.96 6.00
CA HIS A 219 -27.78 30.86 6.59
C HIS A 219 -26.78 30.15 5.67
N PRO A 220 -25.62 30.76 5.31
CA PRO A 220 -24.67 30.19 4.35
C PRO A 220 -24.18 28.77 4.70
N PHE A 221 -23.85 28.52 5.98
CA PHE A 221 -23.41 27.19 6.42
C PHE A 221 -24.50 26.12 6.30
N ARG A 222 -25.78 26.47 6.50
CA ARG A 222 -26.88 25.52 6.30
C ARG A 222 -27.07 25.19 4.83
N ARG A 223 -26.94 26.18 3.92
CA ARG A 223 -26.99 25.95 2.49
C ARG A 223 -25.85 25.05 2.03
N GLU A 224 -24.65 25.32 2.50
CA GLU A 224 -23.47 24.51 2.13
C GLU A 224 -23.57 23.09 2.70
N TYR A 225 -24.01 22.93 3.94
CA TYR A 225 -24.25 21.61 4.54
C TYR A 225 -25.27 20.81 3.73
N LYS A 226 -26.42 21.42 3.41
CA LYS A 226 -27.47 20.83 2.55
C LYS A 226 -26.87 20.40 1.21
N ARG A 227 -26.18 21.31 0.52
CA ARG A 227 -25.56 21.04 -0.77
C ARG A 227 -24.62 19.84 -0.74
N ARG A 228 -23.75 19.77 0.28
CA ARG A 228 -22.83 18.65 0.46
C ARG A 228 -23.54 17.34 0.75
N LEU A 229 -24.56 17.39 1.57
CA LEU A 229 -25.32 16.19 1.96
C LEU A 229 -26.11 15.61 0.77
N VAL A 230 -26.80 16.46 0.02
CA VAL A 230 -27.49 16.06 -1.21
C VAL A 230 -26.48 15.51 -2.24
N GLY A 231 -25.36 16.22 -2.45
CA GLY A 231 -24.32 15.75 -3.35
C GLY A 231 -23.70 14.40 -2.94
N ALA A 232 -23.57 14.13 -1.63
CA ALA A 232 -23.10 12.84 -1.15
C ALA A 232 -24.11 11.70 -1.43
N ILE A 233 -25.41 11.97 -1.29
CA ILE A 233 -26.46 11.01 -1.61
C ILE A 233 -26.47 10.71 -3.11
N ASP A 234 -26.48 11.73 -3.96
CA ASP A 234 -26.47 11.59 -5.42
C ASP A 234 -25.22 10.83 -5.90
N THR A 235 -24.07 11.09 -5.29
CA THR A 235 -22.82 10.39 -5.58
C THR A 235 -22.89 8.92 -5.14
N GLY A 236 -23.47 8.65 -3.97
CA GLY A 236 -23.69 7.29 -3.47
C GLY A 236 -24.63 6.47 -4.38
N GLU A 237 -25.73 7.07 -4.86
CA GLU A 237 -26.66 6.41 -5.79
C GLU A 237 -25.99 6.09 -7.13
N ARG A 238 -25.21 7.03 -7.68
CA ARG A 238 -24.40 6.81 -8.90
C ARG A 238 -23.35 5.73 -8.70
N PHE A 239 -22.68 5.70 -7.54
CA PHE A 239 -21.74 4.65 -7.22
C PHE A 239 -22.38 3.27 -7.23
N VAL A 240 -23.54 3.11 -6.59
CA VAL A 240 -24.30 1.85 -6.55
C VAL A 240 -24.72 1.41 -7.95
N GLU A 241 -25.21 2.35 -8.76
CA GLU A 241 -25.62 2.08 -10.13
C GLU A 241 -24.44 1.62 -10.98
N ALA A 242 -23.28 2.29 -10.88
CA ALA A 242 -22.06 1.91 -11.57
C ALA A 242 -21.57 0.50 -11.17
N ILE A 243 -21.58 0.18 -9.86
CA ILE A 243 -21.22 -1.15 -9.37
C ILE A 243 -22.14 -2.25 -9.91
N ARG A 244 -23.45 -1.98 -10.00
CA ARG A 244 -24.44 -2.94 -10.55
C ARG A 244 -24.27 -3.18 -12.05
N ASN A 245 -23.80 -2.18 -12.77
CA ASN A 245 -23.58 -2.21 -14.22
C ASN A 245 -22.11 -2.52 -14.60
N GLY A 246 -21.27 -2.80 -13.61
CA GLY A 246 -19.88 -3.20 -13.82
C GLY A 246 -19.77 -4.54 -14.54
N THR A 247 -18.63 -4.79 -15.17
CA THR A 247 -18.33 -6.08 -15.81
C THR A 247 -18.39 -7.19 -14.78
N PRO A 248 -19.22 -8.24 -14.97
CA PRO A 248 -19.32 -9.35 -14.02
C PRO A 248 -18.03 -10.19 -14.06
N PHE A 249 -17.76 -10.87 -12.94
CA PHE A 249 -16.72 -11.92 -12.83
C PHE A 249 -17.25 -13.02 -11.90
N ASP A 250 -16.77 -14.25 -12.12
CA ASP A 250 -17.26 -15.47 -11.45
C ASP A 250 -16.33 -15.93 -10.31
N THR A 251 -15.14 -15.30 -10.18
CA THR A 251 -14.18 -15.62 -9.10
C THR A 251 -14.85 -15.60 -7.74
N THR A 252 -14.78 -16.72 -7.03
CA THR A 252 -15.25 -16.84 -5.65
C THR A 252 -14.17 -16.34 -4.69
N PHE A 253 -14.56 -15.47 -3.77
CA PHE A 253 -13.71 -15.02 -2.69
C PHE A 253 -14.07 -15.75 -1.40
N SER A 254 -13.06 -16.13 -0.64
CA SER A 254 -13.19 -16.80 0.65
C SER A 254 -13.88 -15.91 1.69
N GLU A 255 -14.39 -16.53 2.75
CA GLU A 255 -14.89 -15.79 3.91
C GLU A 255 -13.72 -15.17 4.67
N GLY A 256 -13.79 -13.88 4.93
CA GLY A 256 -12.75 -13.11 5.63
C GLY A 256 -12.78 -11.64 5.22
N ASP A 257 -12.37 -10.81 6.12
CA ASP A 257 -12.41 -9.36 5.94
C ASP A 257 -11.51 -8.89 4.80
N PHE A 258 -10.35 -9.50 4.64
CA PHE A 258 -9.39 -9.15 3.59
C PHE A 258 -9.90 -9.56 2.21
N SER A 259 -10.32 -10.82 2.03
CA SER A 259 -10.89 -11.30 0.77
C SER A 259 -12.16 -10.54 0.37
N ALA A 260 -13.06 -10.27 1.33
CA ALA A 260 -14.24 -9.43 1.08
C ALA A 260 -13.87 -8.01 0.64
N GLY A 261 -12.84 -7.43 1.24
CA GLY A 261 -12.31 -6.12 0.82
C GLY A 261 -11.75 -6.14 -0.59
N LEU A 262 -10.94 -7.13 -0.94
CA LEU A 262 -10.38 -7.28 -2.30
C LEU A 262 -11.48 -7.56 -3.33
N ARG A 263 -12.50 -8.37 -3.00
CA ARG A 263 -13.68 -8.54 -3.84
C ARG A 263 -14.36 -7.21 -4.15
N GLN A 264 -14.51 -6.35 -3.14
CA GLN A 264 -15.13 -5.04 -3.34
C GLN A 264 -14.26 -4.13 -4.20
N ILE A 265 -12.94 -4.16 -4.03
CA ILE A 265 -12.00 -3.45 -4.93
C ILE A 265 -12.15 -3.97 -6.37
N ALA A 266 -12.21 -5.30 -6.58
CA ALA A 266 -12.42 -5.88 -7.91
C ALA A 266 -13.73 -5.41 -8.55
N ARG A 267 -14.82 -5.29 -7.77
CA ARG A 267 -16.11 -4.75 -8.27
C ARG A 267 -16.01 -3.28 -8.66
N VAL A 268 -15.27 -2.47 -7.92
CA VAL A 268 -15.04 -1.07 -8.30
C VAL A 268 -14.20 -0.97 -9.58
N ILE A 269 -13.16 -1.79 -9.70
CA ILE A 269 -12.35 -1.88 -10.94
C ILE A 269 -13.19 -2.37 -12.11
N ALA A 270 -14.09 -3.32 -11.90
CA ALA A 270 -15.04 -3.80 -12.91
C ALA A 270 -15.99 -2.70 -13.43
N ALA A 271 -16.28 -1.71 -12.59
CA ALA A 271 -17.11 -0.55 -12.92
C ALA A 271 -16.31 0.67 -13.45
N ARG A 272 -15.02 0.54 -13.75
CA ARG A 272 -14.15 1.66 -14.18
C ARG A 272 -14.66 2.44 -15.39
N GLU A 273 -15.33 1.74 -16.33
CA GLU A 273 -15.90 2.37 -17.52
C GLU A 273 -17.13 3.21 -17.16
N GLN A 274 -17.99 2.71 -16.26
CA GLN A 274 -19.14 3.43 -15.74
C GLN A 274 -18.73 4.66 -14.92
N PHE A 275 -17.57 4.60 -14.27
CA PHE A 275 -16.99 5.73 -13.55
C PHE A 275 -16.20 6.68 -14.47
N GLU A 276 -15.98 6.32 -15.73
CA GLU A 276 -15.13 7.07 -16.67
C GLU A 276 -13.75 7.39 -16.04
N THR A 277 -13.13 6.38 -15.42
CA THR A 277 -11.88 6.54 -14.70
C THR A 277 -10.73 5.84 -15.42
N SER A 278 -9.62 6.54 -15.57
CA SER A 278 -8.36 6.01 -16.09
C SER A 278 -7.31 5.78 -14.99
N ARG A 279 -7.48 6.39 -13.82
CA ARG A 279 -6.56 6.25 -12.68
C ARG A 279 -7.34 6.09 -11.37
N GLN A 280 -6.99 5.07 -10.58
CA GLN A 280 -7.59 4.83 -9.27
C GLN A 280 -6.54 4.40 -8.25
N THR A 281 -6.68 4.82 -7.01
CA THR A 281 -5.94 4.27 -5.88
C THR A 281 -6.91 3.65 -4.88
N PHE A 282 -6.53 2.53 -4.30
CA PHE A 282 -7.30 1.83 -3.28
C PHE A 282 -6.46 1.69 -2.01
N PHE A 283 -7.13 1.76 -0.87
CA PHE A 283 -6.51 1.53 0.43
C PHE A 283 -7.35 0.56 1.25
N ILE A 284 -6.71 -0.53 1.67
CA ILE A 284 -7.28 -1.53 2.57
C ILE A 284 -6.35 -1.74 3.76
N ASN A 285 -6.92 -1.82 4.96
CA ASN A 285 -6.19 -1.98 6.21
C ASN A 285 -6.44 -3.36 6.79
N VAL A 286 -5.38 -4.10 7.05
CA VAL A 286 -5.40 -5.42 7.71
C VAL A 286 -4.77 -5.26 9.08
N TRP A 287 -5.59 -5.32 10.12
CA TRP A 287 -5.19 -5.12 11.50
C TRP A 287 -4.63 -6.38 12.15
N GLY A 288 -3.86 -6.22 13.21
CA GLY A 288 -3.47 -7.31 14.09
C GLY A 288 -2.01 -7.77 13.98
N TRP A 289 -1.15 -7.02 13.28
CA TRP A 289 0.26 -7.41 13.06
C TRP A 289 1.21 -7.02 14.20
N ASP A 290 0.73 -6.45 15.29
CA ASP A 290 1.55 -6.07 16.44
C ASP A 290 1.82 -7.26 17.38
N HIS A 291 2.62 -8.21 16.89
CA HIS A 291 2.87 -9.50 17.53
C HIS A 291 4.00 -9.42 18.57
N HIS A 292 3.77 -8.72 19.68
CA HIS A 292 4.63 -8.80 20.85
C HIS A 292 4.54 -10.15 21.57
N ASP A 293 3.50 -10.93 21.25
CA ASP A 293 3.20 -12.24 21.81
C ASP A 293 2.70 -13.17 20.70
N GLU A 294 2.97 -14.47 20.80
CA GLU A 294 2.43 -15.51 19.94
C GLU A 294 2.61 -15.27 18.42
N VAL A 295 3.77 -14.70 17.99
CA VAL A 295 3.99 -14.36 16.58
C VAL A 295 3.89 -15.58 15.67
N LEU A 296 4.41 -16.74 16.07
CA LEU A 296 4.35 -17.97 15.26
C LEU A 296 2.90 -18.44 15.06
N ASP A 297 2.10 -18.48 16.13
CA ASP A 297 0.70 -18.89 16.07
C ASP A 297 -0.17 -17.90 15.27
N ASN A 298 0.15 -16.61 15.35
CA ASN A 298 -0.55 -15.57 14.61
C ASN A 298 -0.20 -15.62 13.13
N HIS A 299 1.05 -15.83 12.76
CA HIS A 299 1.45 -16.00 11.37
C HIS A 299 0.78 -17.19 10.69
N VAL A 300 0.62 -18.32 11.41
CA VAL A 300 -0.11 -19.51 10.91
C VAL A 300 -1.56 -19.16 10.52
N LYS A 301 -2.18 -18.16 11.15
CA LYS A 301 -3.56 -17.72 10.87
C LYS A 301 -3.63 -16.59 9.83
N MET A 302 -2.75 -15.60 9.95
CA MET A 302 -2.87 -14.34 9.20
C MET A 302 -2.19 -14.38 7.83
N LEU A 303 -1.03 -15.06 7.70
CA LEU A 303 -0.34 -15.17 6.41
C LEU A 303 -1.16 -15.92 5.35
N PRO A 304 -1.87 -17.03 5.67
CA PRO A 304 -2.77 -17.67 4.71
C PRO A 304 -3.89 -16.75 4.20
N GLU A 305 -4.46 -15.89 5.05
CA GLU A 305 -5.51 -14.96 4.63
C GLU A 305 -4.99 -13.97 3.59
N ILE A 306 -3.76 -13.46 3.78
CA ILE A 306 -3.12 -12.59 2.80
C ILE A 306 -2.80 -13.36 1.53
N SER A 307 -2.19 -14.55 1.65
CA SER A 307 -1.79 -15.39 0.54
C SER A 307 -2.97 -15.75 -0.36
N LEU A 308 -4.03 -16.28 0.23
CA LEU A 308 -5.25 -16.66 -0.48
C LEU A 308 -5.97 -15.46 -1.09
N GLY A 309 -6.15 -14.38 -0.32
CA GLY A 309 -6.84 -13.18 -0.81
C GLY A 309 -6.13 -12.55 -2.02
N LEU A 310 -4.79 -12.53 -2.06
CA LEU A 310 -4.03 -12.06 -3.22
C LEU A 310 -4.26 -12.94 -4.45
N ALA A 311 -4.29 -14.27 -4.30
CA ALA A 311 -4.54 -15.21 -5.41
C ALA A 311 -5.97 -15.10 -5.94
N GLU A 312 -6.96 -14.95 -5.06
CA GLU A 312 -8.36 -14.70 -5.45
C GLU A 312 -8.48 -13.38 -6.21
N PHE A 313 -7.80 -12.32 -5.74
CA PHE A 313 -7.80 -11.03 -6.40
C PHE A 313 -7.14 -11.07 -7.77
N LYS A 314 -5.98 -11.74 -7.92
CA LYS A 314 -5.38 -12.02 -9.24
C LYS A 314 -6.41 -12.67 -10.17
N SER A 315 -7.08 -13.71 -9.71
CA SER A 315 -8.07 -14.45 -10.51
C SER A 315 -9.17 -13.54 -11.03
N ALA A 316 -9.75 -12.71 -10.18
CA ALA A 316 -10.77 -11.74 -10.58
C ALA A 316 -10.23 -10.68 -11.57
N LEU A 317 -9.03 -10.17 -11.38
CA LEU A 317 -8.39 -9.21 -12.29
C LEU A 317 -8.06 -9.84 -13.65
N MET A 318 -7.70 -11.13 -13.69
CA MET A 318 -7.51 -11.89 -14.93
C MET A 318 -8.83 -12.06 -15.70
N GLU A 319 -9.94 -12.43 -15.01
CA GLU A 319 -11.27 -12.50 -15.63
C GLU A 319 -11.71 -11.14 -16.22
N LEU A 320 -11.40 -10.05 -15.51
CA LEU A 320 -11.69 -8.67 -15.94
C LEU A 320 -10.75 -8.18 -17.04
N GLY A 321 -9.69 -8.92 -17.37
CA GLY A 321 -8.68 -8.55 -18.38
C GLY A 321 -7.86 -7.32 -18.01
N VAL A 322 -7.63 -7.06 -16.70
CA VAL A 322 -6.96 -5.85 -16.21
C VAL A 322 -5.78 -6.14 -15.26
N PHE A 323 -5.35 -7.37 -15.15
CA PHE A 323 -4.25 -7.73 -14.24
C PHE A 323 -2.96 -6.94 -14.53
N ASP A 324 -2.64 -6.68 -15.80
CA ASP A 324 -1.49 -5.86 -16.23
C ASP A 324 -1.66 -4.36 -15.90
N GLN A 325 -2.86 -3.95 -15.54
CA GLN A 325 -3.23 -2.55 -15.27
C GLN A 325 -3.40 -2.26 -13.78
N VAL A 326 -3.21 -3.28 -12.92
CA VAL A 326 -3.36 -3.16 -11.47
C VAL A 326 -2.07 -3.59 -10.79
N SER A 327 -1.52 -2.73 -9.95
CA SER A 327 -0.40 -3.05 -9.08
C SER A 327 -0.86 -3.03 -7.63
N THR A 328 -0.80 -4.19 -6.97
CA THR A 328 -1.12 -4.37 -5.55
C THR A 328 0.18 -4.41 -4.76
N PHE A 329 0.32 -3.58 -3.75
CA PHE A 329 1.55 -3.48 -2.96
C PHE A 329 1.25 -3.42 -1.47
N THR A 330 2.14 -3.99 -0.66
CA THR A 330 2.01 -3.97 0.80
C THR A 330 2.81 -2.82 1.42
N ILE A 331 2.33 -2.34 2.55
CA ILE A 331 3.06 -1.50 3.50
C ILE A 331 2.82 -2.04 4.91
N SER A 332 3.70 -1.68 5.85
CA SER A 332 3.51 -1.97 7.27
C SER A 332 4.09 -0.84 8.09
N ASP A 333 3.77 -0.75 9.37
CA ASP A 333 4.30 0.30 10.25
C ASP A 333 5.83 0.29 10.25
N PHE A 334 6.39 -0.91 10.40
CA PHE A 334 7.82 -1.23 10.40
C PHE A 334 8.02 -2.74 10.23
N GLY A 335 9.27 -3.19 10.02
CA GLY A 335 9.67 -4.55 10.31
C GLY A 335 9.84 -4.76 11.82
N ARG A 336 9.86 -6.02 12.28
CA ARG A 336 10.03 -6.36 13.70
C ARG A 336 11.51 -6.59 14.04
N THR A 337 11.83 -6.58 15.34
CA THR A 337 13.16 -6.96 15.79
C THR A 337 13.44 -8.41 15.42
N LEU A 338 14.67 -8.68 15.00
CA LEU A 338 15.11 -10.06 14.76
C LEU A 338 15.23 -10.84 16.08
N THR A 339 15.62 -10.19 17.16
CA THR A 339 15.69 -10.85 18.47
C THR A 339 14.31 -11.01 19.07
N THR A 340 14.08 -12.16 19.70
CA THR A 340 12.87 -12.44 20.45
C THR A 340 12.79 -11.62 21.74
N ASN A 341 11.56 -11.35 22.18
CA ASN A 341 11.26 -10.87 23.53
C ASN A 341 10.80 -12.01 24.49
N GLY A 342 10.89 -13.26 24.02
CA GLY A 342 10.51 -14.48 24.74
C GLY A 342 9.23 -15.15 24.23
N LYS A 343 8.39 -14.46 23.45
CA LYS A 343 7.17 -15.00 22.85
C LYS A 343 6.81 -14.39 21.50
N GLY A 344 7.40 -13.26 21.19
CA GLY A 344 7.20 -12.51 19.96
C GLY A 344 8.39 -11.62 19.67
N SER A 345 8.17 -10.59 18.87
CA SER A 345 9.18 -9.61 18.48
C SER A 345 8.72 -8.19 18.79
N ASP A 346 9.68 -7.32 19.08
CA ASP A 346 9.40 -5.92 19.37
C ASP A 346 9.41 -5.06 18.09
N HIS A 347 9.14 -3.77 18.23
CA HIS A 347 9.17 -2.81 17.13
C HIS A 347 10.56 -2.68 16.54
N GLY A 348 10.66 -2.81 15.22
CA GLY A 348 11.89 -2.68 14.46
C GLY A 348 11.86 -1.47 13.51
N TRP A 349 12.49 -1.62 12.34
CA TRP A 349 12.55 -0.55 11.35
C TRP A 349 12.33 -1.08 9.93
N GLY A 350 13.37 -1.61 9.26
CA GLY A 350 13.26 -2.21 7.93
C GLY A 350 12.54 -3.57 7.92
N GLY A 351 11.81 -3.85 6.86
CA GLY A 351 11.13 -5.12 6.65
C GLY A 351 10.88 -5.39 5.17
N HIS A 352 10.33 -6.56 4.84
CA HIS A 352 10.09 -6.97 3.46
C HIS A 352 8.66 -6.65 3.05
N GLN A 353 8.48 -6.25 1.79
CA GLN A 353 7.18 -5.93 1.20
C GLN A 353 6.91 -6.79 -0.04
N MET A 354 5.64 -6.91 -0.43
CA MET A 354 5.19 -7.64 -1.61
C MET A 354 4.60 -6.68 -2.64
N VAL A 355 4.82 -6.98 -3.92
CA VAL A 355 4.17 -6.29 -5.04
C VAL A 355 3.66 -7.33 -6.03
N MET A 356 2.36 -7.28 -6.37
CA MET A 356 1.68 -8.19 -7.27
C MET A 356 1.02 -7.41 -8.41
N GLY A 357 1.07 -7.95 -9.62
CA GLY A 357 0.39 -7.41 -10.81
C GLY A 357 1.02 -7.91 -12.11
N GLY A 358 0.29 -7.90 -13.21
CA GLY A 358 0.82 -8.41 -14.49
C GLY A 358 1.94 -7.55 -15.10
N ALA A 359 2.04 -6.26 -14.71
CA ALA A 359 3.18 -5.41 -15.06
C ALA A 359 4.39 -5.60 -14.11
N VAL A 360 4.25 -6.38 -13.03
CA VAL A 360 5.35 -6.68 -12.10
C VAL A 360 6.28 -7.70 -12.75
N ARG A 361 7.56 -7.45 -12.72
CA ARG A 361 8.59 -8.44 -13.04
C ARG A 361 8.77 -9.36 -11.85
N GLY A 362 7.80 -10.25 -11.65
CA GLY A 362 7.71 -11.15 -10.52
C GLY A 362 8.73 -12.29 -10.54
N GLY A 363 8.62 -13.20 -9.58
CA GLY A 363 9.59 -14.29 -9.41
C GLY A 363 10.98 -13.80 -9.03
N GLN A 364 11.07 -12.59 -8.42
CA GLN A 364 12.31 -11.93 -8.05
C GLN A 364 12.21 -11.28 -6.69
N ILE A 365 13.36 -11.07 -6.05
CA ILE A 365 13.53 -10.26 -4.85
C ILE A 365 14.35 -9.04 -5.23
N TYR A 366 13.80 -7.86 -5.02
CA TYR A 366 14.43 -6.57 -5.30
C TYR A 366 14.93 -5.92 -4.01
N GLY A 367 15.85 -4.97 -4.13
CA GLY A 367 16.56 -4.39 -2.98
C GLY A 367 17.58 -5.36 -2.39
N ASP A 368 18.21 -4.95 -1.30
CA ASP A 368 19.28 -5.72 -0.66
C ASP A 368 18.75 -6.39 0.61
N TYR A 369 18.66 -7.71 0.59
CA TYR A 369 18.32 -8.47 1.80
C TYR A 369 19.51 -8.40 2.78
N PRO A 370 19.33 -7.97 4.04
CA PRO A 370 20.42 -7.78 4.99
C PRO A 370 21.05 -9.11 5.41
N THR A 371 22.34 -9.10 5.72
CA THR A 371 22.98 -10.22 6.42
C THR A 371 22.48 -10.25 7.86
N LEU A 372 21.90 -11.37 8.28
CA LEU A 372 21.26 -11.54 9.59
C LEU A 372 22.26 -11.99 10.65
N SER A 373 23.29 -11.19 10.88
CA SER A 373 24.30 -11.49 11.90
C SER A 373 24.30 -10.46 13.03
N ALA A 374 24.68 -10.88 14.22
CA ALA A 374 24.82 -9.99 15.38
C ALA A 374 25.87 -8.87 15.19
N SER A 375 26.72 -8.97 14.17
CA SER A 375 27.73 -7.98 13.80
C SER A 375 27.36 -7.19 12.56
N SER A 376 26.09 -7.26 12.10
CA SER A 376 25.64 -6.52 10.93
C SER A 376 25.79 -5.02 11.12
N PRO A 377 26.38 -4.28 10.15
CA PRO A 377 26.47 -2.82 10.23
C PRO A 377 25.10 -2.13 10.16
N LEU A 378 24.03 -2.90 9.94
CA LEU A 378 22.66 -2.41 9.90
C LEU A 378 21.91 -2.59 11.24
N ASP A 379 22.45 -3.35 12.20
CA ASP A 379 21.82 -3.57 13.50
C ASP A 379 22.10 -2.39 14.44
N VAL A 380 21.09 -1.59 14.73
CA VAL A 380 21.19 -0.51 15.73
C VAL A 380 20.91 -1.00 17.15
N GLY A 381 20.92 -2.30 17.35
CA GLY A 381 20.72 -2.98 18.63
C GLY A 381 19.43 -3.80 18.65
N ARG A 382 19.48 -4.96 19.31
CA ARG A 382 18.36 -5.88 19.49
C ARG A 382 17.75 -6.40 18.18
N GLY A 383 18.52 -6.44 17.08
CA GLY A 383 18.01 -6.87 15.78
C GLY A 383 17.05 -5.85 15.14
N VAL A 384 17.15 -4.59 15.49
CA VAL A 384 16.51 -3.48 14.76
C VAL A 384 17.38 -3.13 13.57
N TYR A 385 16.96 -3.55 12.37
CA TYR A 385 17.74 -3.38 11.16
C TYR A 385 17.38 -2.10 10.42
N ILE A 386 18.40 -1.31 10.09
CA ILE A 386 18.28 -0.14 9.21
C ILE A 386 17.82 -0.62 7.83
N PRO A 387 16.84 0.05 7.20
CA PRO A 387 16.45 -0.26 5.84
C PRO A 387 17.60 -0.07 4.84
N THR A 388 17.74 -1.01 3.91
CA THR A 388 18.63 -0.90 2.74
C THR A 388 17.92 -0.27 1.55
N THR A 389 16.58 -0.36 1.52
CA THR A 389 15.72 0.22 0.50
C THR A 389 14.83 1.32 1.11
N ALA A 390 14.91 2.53 0.58
CA ALA A 390 14.06 3.62 1.03
C ALA A 390 12.63 3.47 0.50
N VAL A 391 11.63 3.79 1.33
CA VAL A 391 10.22 3.88 0.86
C VAL A 391 10.07 4.82 -0.33
N ASP A 392 10.92 5.85 -0.43
CA ASP A 392 10.93 6.77 -1.57
C ASP A 392 11.26 6.08 -2.90
N GLN A 393 12.17 5.08 -2.92
CA GLN A 393 12.48 4.30 -4.12
C GLN A 393 11.32 3.37 -4.48
N TYR A 394 10.76 2.70 -3.49
CA TYR A 394 9.62 1.80 -3.63
C TYR A 394 8.40 2.54 -4.23
N PHE A 395 8.06 3.68 -3.65
CA PHE A 395 6.93 4.49 -4.12
C PHE A 395 7.21 5.25 -5.40
N ALA A 396 8.48 5.63 -5.67
CA ALA A 396 8.84 6.29 -6.91
C ALA A 396 8.56 5.39 -8.12
N GLU A 397 8.87 4.10 -8.02
CA GLU A 397 8.59 3.16 -9.10
C GLU A 397 7.08 2.99 -9.33
N LEU A 398 6.30 2.84 -8.26
CA LEU A 398 4.84 2.79 -8.34
C LEU A 398 4.26 4.08 -8.94
N ALA A 399 4.76 5.25 -8.54
CA ALA A 399 4.30 6.53 -9.04
C ALA A 399 4.64 6.74 -10.52
N LEU A 400 5.86 6.37 -10.94
CA LEU A 400 6.28 6.41 -12.35
C LEU A 400 5.41 5.50 -13.21
N TRP A 401 5.21 4.26 -12.80
CA TRP A 401 4.33 3.32 -13.49
C TRP A 401 2.91 3.84 -13.58
N PHE A 402 2.40 4.47 -12.54
CA PHE A 402 1.04 5.04 -12.50
C PHE A 402 0.86 6.24 -13.44
N GLY A 403 1.97 6.87 -13.88
CA GLY A 403 1.97 7.95 -14.87
C GLY A 403 2.52 9.29 -14.37
N VAL A 404 3.13 9.34 -13.18
CA VAL A 404 3.86 10.53 -12.73
C VAL A 404 5.15 10.64 -13.54
N SER A 405 5.42 11.82 -14.09
CA SER A 405 6.68 12.06 -14.78
C SER A 405 7.87 12.12 -13.80
N GLN A 406 9.07 11.71 -14.24
CA GLN A 406 10.26 11.78 -13.38
C GLN A 406 10.53 13.20 -12.81
N PRO A 407 10.36 14.29 -13.58
CA PRO A 407 10.49 15.65 -13.04
C PRO A 407 9.48 15.98 -11.93
N ASP A 408 8.29 15.40 -11.98
CA ASP A 408 7.18 15.66 -11.04
C ASP A 408 7.22 14.78 -9.77
N LEU A 409 8.06 13.75 -9.74
CA LEU A 409 8.22 12.89 -8.57
C LEU A 409 8.37 13.65 -7.24
N PRO A 410 9.16 14.74 -7.13
CA PRO A 410 9.28 15.49 -5.88
C PRO A 410 7.99 16.17 -5.41
N LEU A 411 7.00 16.35 -6.30
CA LEU A 411 5.68 16.87 -5.92
C LEU A 411 4.86 15.82 -5.15
N VAL A 412 5.09 14.54 -5.47
CA VAL A 412 4.43 13.39 -4.84
C VAL A 412 5.28 12.85 -3.69
N LEU A 413 6.59 12.70 -3.89
CA LEU A 413 7.58 12.15 -2.96
C LEU A 413 8.68 13.19 -2.69
N PRO A 414 8.49 14.10 -1.73
CA PRO A 414 9.38 15.26 -1.56
C PRO A 414 10.83 14.90 -1.16
N ASN A 415 11.07 13.69 -0.64
CA ASN A 415 12.38 13.23 -0.22
C ASN A 415 13.11 12.38 -1.29
N VAL A 416 12.42 12.04 -2.39
CA VAL A 416 12.87 11.07 -3.41
C VAL A 416 14.27 11.36 -3.99
N ARG A 417 14.65 12.64 -4.13
CA ARG A 417 15.93 13.03 -4.73
C ARG A 417 17.17 12.67 -3.90
N ARG A 418 16.97 12.19 -2.69
CA ARG A 418 18.04 11.63 -1.84
C ARG A 418 18.40 10.19 -2.23
N PHE A 419 17.47 9.48 -2.86
CA PHE A 419 17.55 8.05 -3.15
C PHE A 419 17.45 7.73 -4.65
N TYR A 420 16.88 8.63 -5.44
CA TYR A 420 16.71 8.51 -6.88
C TYR A 420 16.92 9.86 -7.55
N SER A 421 17.98 9.96 -8.34
CA SER A 421 18.41 11.19 -8.98
C SER A 421 17.53 11.56 -10.17
N ALA A 422 17.45 12.86 -10.49
CA ALA A 422 16.80 13.34 -11.71
C ALA A 422 17.55 12.93 -13.00
N SER A 423 18.82 12.55 -12.88
CA SER A 423 19.64 12.09 -14.00
C SER A 423 19.59 10.58 -14.20
N ASP A 424 18.96 9.82 -13.29
CA ASP A 424 18.87 8.37 -13.40
C ASP A 424 17.95 8.00 -14.56
N THR A 425 18.44 7.14 -15.44
CA THR A 425 17.70 6.64 -16.60
C THR A 425 17.09 5.26 -16.36
N SER A 426 17.56 4.57 -15.33
CA SER A 426 17.01 3.29 -14.88
C SER A 426 15.85 3.54 -13.92
N PRO A 427 14.88 2.60 -13.80
CA PRO A 427 13.86 2.69 -12.78
C PRO A 427 14.49 2.58 -11.37
N PRO A 428 13.81 3.08 -10.32
CA PRO A 428 14.36 3.09 -8.96
C PRO A 428 14.79 1.74 -8.41
N LEU A 429 14.02 0.68 -8.67
CA LEU A 429 14.28 -0.70 -8.25
C LEU A 429 14.16 -1.68 -9.41
N GLY A 430 13.34 -1.40 -10.42
CA GLY A 430 13.19 -2.18 -11.64
C GLY A 430 12.15 -3.30 -11.55
N PHE A 431 11.26 -3.29 -10.58
CA PHE A 431 10.24 -4.32 -10.42
C PHE A 431 8.97 -4.09 -11.28
N LEU A 432 8.80 -2.92 -11.88
CA LEU A 432 7.70 -2.64 -12.82
C LEU A 432 8.21 -2.48 -14.27
N ALA A 433 7.39 -2.97 -15.22
CA ALA A 433 7.67 -2.92 -16.65
C ALA A 433 7.12 -1.62 -17.28
#